data_446cffabdfba31bd15e3d02e67e04eea
#
_entry.id   446cffabdfba31bd15e3d02e67e04eea
#
_cell.length_a   1.000
_cell.length_b   1.000
_cell.length_c   1.000
_cell.angle_alpha   90.00
_cell.angle_beta   90.00
_cell.angle_gamma   90.00
#
_symmetry.space_group_name_H-M   'P 1'
#
loop_
_entity.id
_entity.type
_entity.pdbx_description
1 polymer ?
#
loop_
_entity_poly.entity_id
_entity_poly.type
_entity_poly.pdbx_seq_one_letter_code
_entity_poly.pdbx_strand_id
1 'polypeptide(L)'
;MDRETNVDSIRVLEEQIKEHERAIIKLKRARNSLLNVSTFPPEVLGNIFRWNVVLKDDFGGLEEGSHNFLLVCHHWFEVASRTPELWTFWGTSLEDWEKRYLRSSAGAPLDLVLDEVPYMFGFISESQQMVLKDHTTRDTLRRVHLRSDMHCLLTAIISPLISPYGGLQTNSLESFILSNQDHTPLDVSFFAQSRLSKLRHLELSGCTISSWDHLASQTTLLTTLKLFFPDISPVPTMPRLLSILASNPHLQNLELNANAIPDRDRDGSYQIPLRHLKELWLDGGAGQVFGLLRRLEYPQKMDKLSLGLSHCAVADISQTIGPYLRDYLRCRGRPRNGLGLVLSSGRYITFNVGDAGRPDPSNSAFSRMSLFMWVTVGMDRALSDDALDKLTLDLIAHTPREEIVYFRTCGSLEAVKDLDAQMPNLKALDLFRVPLSAVFPTLSQDGSRVHKRFPPSLQHLLIRRPNLTTNGWNPLITFLSHRSSSGNQLDSLLISGPCHMCSRVTQRVMDVVQKFEIDDECLESWCPFGNCLR
;
A
#
# COMPACT_ATOMS: atom_id res chain seq x y z
N MET A 1 -51.17 20.34 50.74
CA MET A 1 -51.95 19.17 50.25
C MET A 1 -51.76 18.93 48.71
N ASP A 2 -51.42 19.96 47.91
CA ASP A 2 -51.42 19.80 46.42
C ASP A 2 -50.18 19.13 45.78
N ARG A 3 -49.10 18.93 46.54
CA ARG A 3 -47.87 18.37 46.01
C ARG A 3 -47.88 16.82 45.94
N GLU A 4 -48.51 16.16 46.89
CA GLU A 4 -48.62 14.69 46.92
C GLU A 4 -49.57 14.18 45.86
N THR A 5 -50.71 14.84 45.65
CA THR A 5 -51.68 14.50 44.61
C THR A 5 -51.11 14.62 43.18
N ASN A 6 -50.18 15.56 42.97
CA ASN A 6 -49.51 15.71 41.67
C ASN A 6 -48.50 14.60 41.39
N VAL A 7 -47.78 14.13 42.41
CA VAL A 7 -46.79 13.02 42.25
C VAL A 7 -47.50 11.71 41.93
N ASP A 8 -48.66 11.41 42.58
CA ASP A 8 -49.43 10.21 42.28
C ASP A 8 -50.05 10.26 40.88
N SER A 9 -50.51 11.44 40.44
CA SER A 9 -51.03 11.60 39.06
C SER A 9 -49.94 11.42 38.00
N ILE A 10 -48.72 11.93 38.21
CA ILE A 10 -47.57 11.74 37.35
C ILE A 10 -47.23 10.25 37.26
N ARG A 11 -47.18 9.53 38.36
CA ARG A 11 -46.89 8.12 38.43
C ARG A 11 -47.92 7.26 37.64
N VAL A 12 -49.22 7.59 37.75
CA VAL A 12 -50.28 6.92 36.98
C VAL A 12 -50.08 7.17 35.47
N LEU A 13 -49.77 8.42 35.07
CA LEU A 13 -49.54 8.74 33.66
C LEU A 13 -48.28 8.03 33.12
N GLU A 14 -47.21 7.95 33.89
CA GLU A 14 -45.98 7.21 33.51
C GLU A 14 -46.25 5.72 33.32
N GLU A 15 -47.14 5.13 34.16
CA GLU A 15 -47.52 3.73 34.03
C GLU A 15 -48.39 3.49 32.76
N GLN A 16 -49.30 4.41 32.45
CA GLN A 16 -50.06 4.39 31.20
C GLN A 16 -49.18 4.57 29.98
N ILE A 17 -48.21 5.47 30.00
CA ILE A 17 -47.22 5.66 28.93
C ILE A 17 -46.48 4.36 28.69
N LYS A 18 -45.95 3.71 29.72
CA LYS A 18 -45.23 2.42 29.61
C LYS A 18 -46.12 1.31 29.03
N GLU A 19 -47.42 1.28 29.36
CA GLU A 19 -48.38 0.31 28.82
C GLU A 19 -48.59 0.54 27.31
N HIS A 20 -48.78 1.80 26.90
CA HIS A 20 -48.93 2.14 25.49
C HIS A 20 -47.67 1.86 24.69
N GLU A 21 -46.48 2.15 25.23
CA GLU A 21 -45.21 1.82 24.62
C GLU A 21 -45.07 0.30 24.38
N ARG A 22 -45.45 -0.54 25.37
CA ARG A 22 -45.45 -1.99 25.23
C ARG A 22 -46.40 -2.46 24.12
N ALA A 23 -47.62 -1.86 24.04
CA ALA A 23 -48.57 -2.16 22.99
C ALA A 23 -48.05 -1.78 21.60
N ILE A 24 -47.45 -0.61 21.47
CA ILE A 24 -46.81 -0.15 20.21
C ILE A 24 -45.68 -1.09 19.80
N ILE A 25 -44.82 -1.51 20.73
CA ILE A 25 -43.76 -2.47 20.46
C ILE A 25 -44.31 -3.79 19.95
N LYS A 26 -45.40 -4.29 20.57
CA LYS A 26 -46.09 -5.54 20.15
C LYS A 26 -46.64 -5.44 18.72
N LEU A 27 -47.25 -4.32 18.37
CA LEU A 27 -47.80 -4.08 17.03
C LEU A 27 -46.66 -3.94 15.99
N LYS A 28 -45.57 -3.26 16.33
CA LYS A 28 -44.38 -3.15 15.45
C LYS A 28 -43.79 -4.54 15.20
N ARG A 29 -43.68 -5.40 16.20
CA ARG A 29 -43.19 -6.79 16.05
C ARG A 29 -44.10 -7.61 15.14
N ALA A 30 -45.42 -7.53 15.35
CA ALA A 30 -46.40 -8.21 14.50
C ALA A 30 -46.31 -7.71 13.04
N ARG A 31 -46.23 -6.41 12.82
CA ARG A 31 -46.02 -5.86 11.47
C ARG A 31 -44.74 -6.37 10.83
N ASN A 32 -43.64 -6.36 11.55
CA ASN A 32 -42.32 -6.77 11.02
C ASN A 32 -42.28 -8.27 10.71
N SER A 33 -43.01 -9.11 11.46
CA SER A 33 -43.10 -10.57 11.17
C SER A 33 -43.80 -10.88 9.84
N LEU A 34 -44.55 -9.95 9.28
CA LEU A 34 -45.19 -10.08 7.96
C LEU A 34 -44.29 -9.70 6.79
N LEU A 35 -43.10 -9.16 7.05
CA LEU A 35 -42.12 -8.80 5.99
C LEU A 35 -41.40 -10.04 5.48
N ASN A 36 -41.23 -10.17 4.17
CA ASN A 36 -40.55 -11.30 3.52
C ASN A 36 -39.16 -11.59 4.10
N VAL A 37 -38.42 -10.55 4.45
CA VAL A 37 -37.10 -10.70 5.04
C VAL A 37 -37.12 -11.38 6.42
N SER A 38 -38.21 -11.26 7.16
CA SER A 38 -38.40 -11.92 8.47
C SER A 38 -38.75 -13.39 8.38
N THR A 39 -39.03 -13.89 7.16
CA THR A 39 -39.31 -15.31 6.90
C THR A 39 -38.04 -16.10 6.56
N PHE A 40 -36.89 -15.42 6.41
CA PHE A 40 -35.66 -16.13 6.16
C PHE A 40 -35.22 -16.98 7.36
N PRO A 41 -34.71 -18.20 7.11
CA PRO A 41 -34.13 -19.01 8.16
C PRO A 41 -33.02 -18.22 8.91
N PRO A 42 -32.91 -18.41 10.24
CA PRO A 42 -31.89 -17.73 11.04
C PRO A 42 -30.47 -17.88 10.47
N GLU A 43 -30.14 -19.03 9.87
CA GLU A 43 -28.85 -19.33 9.26
C GLU A 43 -28.58 -18.45 8.03
N VAL A 44 -29.61 -18.18 7.23
CA VAL A 44 -29.54 -17.29 6.06
C VAL A 44 -29.32 -15.85 6.51
N LEU A 45 -30.08 -15.39 7.50
CA LEU A 45 -29.91 -14.06 8.09
C LEU A 45 -28.52 -13.92 8.73
N GLY A 46 -28.08 -14.92 9.48
CA GLY A 46 -26.73 -14.93 10.08
C GLY A 46 -25.62 -14.81 9.02
N ASN A 47 -25.78 -15.48 7.88
CA ASN A 47 -24.85 -15.33 6.75
C ASN A 47 -24.91 -13.93 6.14
N ILE A 48 -26.11 -13.37 5.93
CA ILE A 48 -26.27 -11.99 5.43
C ILE A 48 -25.59 -11.00 6.38
N PHE A 49 -25.77 -11.16 7.69
CA PHE A 49 -25.12 -10.30 8.68
C PHE A 49 -23.59 -10.42 8.65
N ARG A 50 -23.06 -11.64 8.50
CA ARG A 50 -21.61 -11.85 8.33
C ARG A 50 -21.05 -11.12 7.12
N TRP A 51 -21.77 -11.12 6.00
CA TRP A 51 -21.38 -10.35 4.81
C TRP A 51 -21.50 -8.84 4.99
N ASN A 52 -22.36 -8.39 5.91
CA ASN A 52 -22.55 -6.97 6.21
C ASN A 52 -21.55 -6.43 7.24
N VAL A 53 -20.91 -7.31 8.02
CA VAL A 53 -19.80 -6.95 8.92
C VAL A 53 -18.55 -6.83 8.07
N VAL A 54 -18.41 -5.70 7.38
CA VAL A 54 -17.27 -5.42 6.52
C VAL A 54 -16.11 -4.94 7.38
N LEU A 55 -14.96 -5.55 7.19
CA LEU A 55 -13.71 -5.06 7.72
C LEU A 55 -13.22 -3.91 6.84
N LYS A 56 -12.89 -2.77 7.44
CA LYS A 56 -12.65 -1.49 6.77
C LYS A 56 -11.38 -1.48 5.91
N ASP A 57 -10.42 -2.35 6.24
CA ASP A 57 -9.11 -2.44 5.59
C ASP A 57 -8.41 -3.77 5.92
N ASP A 58 -7.18 -3.93 5.44
CA ASP A 58 -6.33 -5.09 5.74
C ASP A 58 -6.02 -5.25 7.24
N PHE A 59 -6.21 -4.21 8.04
CA PHE A 59 -6.06 -4.21 9.50
C PHE A 59 -7.32 -4.64 10.23
N GLY A 60 -8.44 -4.80 9.52
CA GLY A 60 -9.65 -5.40 10.06
C GLY A 60 -10.44 -4.51 11.02
N GLY A 61 -10.30 -3.19 10.94
CA GLY A 61 -11.21 -2.26 11.62
C GLY A 61 -12.66 -2.47 11.16
N LEU A 62 -13.63 -2.44 12.09
CA LEU A 62 -15.04 -2.48 11.71
C LEU A 62 -15.45 -1.15 11.09
N GLU A 63 -16.10 -1.20 9.94
CA GLU A 63 -16.68 -0.02 9.34
C GLU A 63 -17.81 0.52 10.24
N GLU A 64 -17.89 1.85 10.39
CA GLU A 64 -18.93 2.51 11.15
C GLU A 64 -20.31 2.10 10.59
N GLY A 65 -21.21 1.64 11.49
CA GLY A 65 -22.51 1.14 11.08
C GLY A 65 -22.58 -0.34 10.70
N SER A 66 -21.47 -1.09 10.74
CA SER A 66 -21.45 -2.53 10.45
C SER A 66 -22.47 -3.35 11.26
N HIS A 67 -22.91 -2.85 12.40
CA HIS A 67 -23.90 -3.49 13.27
C HIS A 67 -25.30 -2.88 13.19
N ASN A 68 -25.59 -2.03 12.20
CA ASN A 68 -26.92 -1.39 12.05
C ASN A 68 -28.05 -2.40 11.89
N PHE A 69 -27.78 -3.63 11.46
CA PHE A 69 -28.75 -4.71 11.41
C PHE A 69 -29.36 -5.04 12.80
N LEU A 70 -28.64 -4.76 13.90
CA LEU A 70 -29.16 -4.94 15.26
C LEU A 70 -30.31 -3.98 15.59
N LEU A 71 -30.41 -2.86 14.88
CA LEU A 71 -31.40 -1.82 15.08
C LEU A 71 -32.66 -1.99 14.21
N VAL A 72 -32.64 -2.94 13.26
CA VAL A 72 -33.72 -3.11 12.28
C VAL A 72 -34.99 -3.64 12.93
N CYS A 73 -34.92 -4.77 13.64
CA CYS A 73 -36.05 -5.33 14.36
C CYS A 73 -35.61 -6.36 15.42
N HIS A 74 -36.53 -6.74 16.30
CA HIS A 74 -36.26 -7.71 17.37
C HIS A 74 -35.82 -9.08 16.85
N HIS A 75 -36.40 -9.58 15.75
CA HIS A 75 -36.04 -10.86 15.15
C HIS A 75 -34.58 -10.84 14.67
N TRP A 76 -34.19 -9.79 13.96
CA TRP A 76 -32.80 -9.62 13.52
C TRP A 76 -31.83 -9.55 14.69
N PHE A 77 -32.22 -8.82 15.74
CA PHE A 77 -31.45 -8.75 16.97
C PHE A 77 -31.26 -10.12 17.64
N GLU A 78 -32.34 -10.92 17.71
CA GLU A 78 -32.26 -12.28 18.28
C GLU A 78 -31.36 -13.20 17.45
N VAL A 79 -31.54 -13.21 16.12
CA VAL A 79 -30.68 -13.99 15.23
C VAL A 79 -29.23 -13.59 15.37
N ALA A 80 -28.94 -12.30 15.31
CA ALA A 80 -27.58 -11.80 15.45
C ALA A 80 -26.96 -12.16 16.81
N SER A 81 -27.71 -12.00 17.90
CA SER A 81 -27.24 -12.33 19.25
C SER A 81 -26.95 -13.83 19.44
N ARG A 82 -27.55 -14.70 18.63
CA ARG A 82 -27.32 -16.15 18.62
C ARG A 82 -26.34 -16.62 17.56
N THR A 83 -25.72 -15.71 16.81
CA THR A 83 -24.71 -16.01 15.79
C THR A 83 -23.34 -15.63 16.34
N PRO A 84 -22.60 -16.56 16.98
CA PRO A 84 -21.35 -16.24 17.71
C PRO A 84 -20.29 -15.59 16.81
N GLU A 85 -20.26 -15.95 15.54
CA GLU A 85 -19.27 -15.45 14.56
C GLU A 85 -19.39 -13.95 14.29
N LEU A 86 -20.53 -13.31 14.59
CA LEU A 86 -20.68 -11.87 14.50
C LEU A 86 -20.00 -11.12 15.64
N TRP A 87 -19.68 -11.82 16.72
CA TRP A 87 -19.17 -11.29 17.98
C TRP A 87 -17.72 -11.68 18.23
N THR A 88 -17.01 -12.08 17.18
CA THR A 88 -15.61 -12.51 17.27
C THR A 88 -14.62 -11.38 17.11
N PHE A 89 -15.07 -10.20 16.69
CA PHE A 89 -14.22 -9.04 16.47
C PHE A 89 -14.20 -8.14 17.71
N TRP A 90 -13.00 -7.80 18.20
CA TRP A 90 -12.82 -6.86 19.28
C TRP A 90 -11.88 -5.71 18.86
N GLY A 91 -12.40 -4.49 18.81
CA GLY A 91 -11.69 -3.27 18.42
C GLY A 91 -11.84 -2.15 19.46
N THR A 92 -11.10 -1.06 19.27
CA THR A 92 -10.97 0.05 20.23
C THR A 92 -12.22 0.90 20.46
N SER A 93 -13.21 0.86 19.58
CA SER A 93 -14.37 1.78 19.62
C SER A 93 -15.58 1.27 20.41
N LEU A 94 -15.44 0.20 21.21
CA LEU A 94 -16.59 -0.60 21.66
C LEU A 94 -16.79 -0.68 23.19
N GLU A 95 -16.50 0.37 23.95
CA GLU A 95 -16.62 0.34 25.43
C GLU A 95 -17.96 -0.21 25.94
N ASP A 96 -19.08 0.20 25.35
CA ASP A 96 -20.42 -0.27 25.78
C ASP A 96 -20.80 -1.65 25.25
N TRP A 97 -20.16 -2.11 24.19
CA TRP A 97 -20.45 -3.37 23.51
C TRP A 97 -19.60 -4.55 24.01
N GLU A 98 -18.46 -4.29 24.69
CA GLU A 98 -17.52 -5.31 25.13
C GLU A 98 -18.15 -6.46 25.91
N LYS A 99 -18.96 -6.13 26.92
CA LYS A 99 -19.62 -7.15 27.74
C LYS A 99 -20.60 -8.03 26.94
N ARG A 100 -21.15 -7.46 25.86
CA ARG A 100 -22.08 -8.16 24.97
C ARG A 100 -21.33 -9.07 24.02
N TYR A 101 -20.26 -8.57 23.41
CA TYR A 101 -19.39 -9.36 22.54
C TYR A 101 -18.89 -10.62 23.24
N LEU A 102 -18.38 -10.47 24.43
CA LEU A 102 -17.83 -11.56 25.21
C LEU A 102 -18.84 -12.63 25.59
N ARG A 103 -20.09 -12.24 25.89
CA ARG A 103 -21.17 -13.18 26.20
C ARG A 103 -21.69 -13.87 24.95
N SER A 104 -21.71 -13.18 23.83
CA SER A 104 -22.30 -13.67 22.58
C SER A 104 -21.33 -14.46 21.72
N SER A 105 -20.01 -14.27 21.89
CA SER A 105 -18.96 -15.04 21.15
C SER A 105 -18.95 -16.53 21.53
N ALA A 106 -19.46 -16.89 22.71
CA ALA A 106 -19.68 -18.29 23.14
C ALA A 106 -18.53 -19.27 22.85
N GLY A 107 -17.26 -18.81 22.93
CA GLY A 107 -16.07 -19.61 22.62
C GLY A 107 -15.71 -19.67 21.14
N ALA A 108 -16.33 -18.88 20.28
CA ALA A 108 -15.88 -18.69 18.91
C ALA A 108 -14.50 -18.00 18.88
N PRO A 109 -13.66 -18.27 17.83
CA PRO A 109 -12.33 -17.68 17.73
C PRO A 109 -12.40 -16.14 17.71
N LEU A 110 -11.62 -15.48 18.58
CA LEU A 110 -11.58 -14.04 18.74
C LEU A 110 -10.55 -13.39 17.82
N ASP A 111 -10.95 -12.30 17.17
CA ASP A 111 -10.10 -11.39 16.42
C ASP A 111 -9.91 -10.11 17.24
N LEU A 112 -8.74 -9.92 17.82
CA LEU A 112 -8.36 -8.71 18.53
C LEU A 112 -7.69 -7.75 17.55
N VAL A 113 -8.33 -6.62 17.26
CA VAL A 113 -7.81 -5.63 16.32
C VAL A 113 -7.84 -4.24 16.96
N LEU A 114 -6.68 -3.69 17.22
CA LEU A 114 -6.49 -2.39 17.84
C LEU A 114 -5.59 -1.56 16.92
N ASP A 115 -6.23 -0.72 16.11
CA ASP A 115 -5.56 0.19 15.19
C ASP A 115 -5.71 1.63 15.69
N GLU A 116 -4.60 2.37 15.73
CA GLU A 116 -4.53 3.79 16.11
C GLU A 116 -5.38 4.15 17.33
N VAL A 117 -5.04 3.56 18.49
CA VAL A 117 -5.74 3.90 19.74
C VAL A 117 -5.53 5.38 20.05
N PRO A 118 -6.60 6.21 20.07
CA PRO A 118 -6.46 7.61 20.37
C PRO A 118 -5.82 7.82 21.74
N TYR A 119 -4.94 8.81 21.88
CA TYR A 119 -4.23 9.18 23.11
C TYR A 119 -5.11 9.32 24.37
N MET A 120 -6.42 9.47 24.18
CA MET A 120 -7.39 9.64 25.25
C MET A 120 -7.75 8.35 26.01
N PHE A 121 -7.45 7.17 25.47
CA PHE A 121 -7.85 5.87 26.04
C PHE A 121 -6.68 5.08 26.66
N GLY A 122 -5.71 5.74 27.22
CA GLY A 122 -4.40 5.24 27.64
C GLY A 122 -4.32 4.02 28.55
N PHE A 123 -5.44 3.37 28.93
CA PHE A 123 -5.43 2.19 29.78
C PHE A 123 -6.51 1.19 29.39
N ILE A 124 -6.11 -0.06 29.19
CA ILE A 124 -7.04 -1.18 29.15
C ILE A 124 -7.58 -1.39 30.55
N SER A 125 -8.90 -1.46 30.69
CA SER A 125 -9.53 -1.72 31.98
C SER A 125 -9.17 -3.10 32.52
N GLU A 126 -9.19 -3.30 33.84
CA GLU A 126 -8.96 -4.61 34.43
C GLU A 126 -9.91 -5.68 33.88
N SER A 127 -11.16 -5.29 33.59
CA SER A 127 -12.14 -6.20 32.97
C SER A 127 -11.72 -6.65 31.58
N GLN A 128 -11.13 -5.75 30.77
CA GLN A 128 -10.61 -6.07 29.43
C GLN A 128 -9.39 -6.99 29.52
N GLN A 129 -8.48 -6.75 30.46
CA GLN A 129 -7.33 -7.63 30.70
C GLN A 129 -7.78 -9.04 31.12
N MET A 130 -8.78 -9.15 32.01
CA MET A 130 -9.33 -10.45 32.42
C MET A 130 -9.92 -11.22 31.23
N VAL A 131 -10.58 -10.52 30.33
CA VAL A 131 -11.15 -11.12 29.13
C VAL A 131 -10.09 -11.62 28.18
N LEU A 132 -9.05 -10.82 27.90
CA LEU A 132 -7.92 -11.23 27.08
C LEU A 132 -7.28 -12.48 27.65
N LYS A 133 -7.07 -12.51 28.96
CA LYS A 133 -6.51 -13.67 29.66
C LYS A 133 -7.40 -14.91 29.56
N ASP A 134 -8.72 -14.76 29.67
CA ASP A 134 -9.66 -15.88 29.53
C ASP A 134 -9.64 -16.45 28.10
N HIS A 135 -9.67 -15.60 27.07
CA HIS A 135 -9.56 -16.04 25.68
C HIS A 135 -8.22 -16.70 25.36
N THR A 136 -7.13 -16.19 25.92
CA THR A 136 -5.80 -16.82 25.78
C THR A 136 -5.78 -18.19 26.44
N THR A 137 -6.33 -18.31 27.64
CA THR A 137 -6.41 -19.58 28.40
C THR A 137 -7.27 -20.62 27.69
N ARG A 138 -8.33 -20.20 26.98
CA ARG A 138 -9.21 -21.09 26.21
C ARG A 138 -8.71 -21.41 24.81
N ASP A 139 -7.57 -20.90 24.41
CA ASP A 139 -7.02 -21.06 23.05
C ASP A 139 -8.00 -20.61 21.93
N THR A 140 -8.68 -19.49 22.14
CA THR A 140 -9.70 -18.96 21.21
C THR A 140 -9.22 -17.74 20.43
N LEU A 141 -7.98 -17.26 20.64
CA LEU A 141 -7.43 -16.16 19.86
C LEU A 141 -7.04 -16.63 18.46
N ARG A 142 -7.69 -16.05 17.43
CA ARG A 142 -7.39 -16.34 16.03
C ARG A 142 -6.52 -15.27 15.38
N ARG A 143 -6.83 -14.00 15.61
CA ARG A 143 -6.06 -12.87 15.09
C ARG A 143 -5.73 -11.90 16.22
N VAL A 144 -4.52 -11.37 16.19
CA VAL A 144 -4.06 -10.31 17.08
C VAL A 144 -3.37 -9.27 16.22
N HIS A 145 -4.04 -8.15 15.99
CA HIS A 145 -3.53 -7.03 15.21
C HIS A 145 -3.46 -5.81 16.11
N LEU A 146 -2.26 -5.39 16.45
CA LEU A 146 -2.00 -4.29 17.36
C LEU A 146 -1.12 -3.26 16.67
N ARG A 147 -1.65 -2.04 16.48
CA ARG A 147 -0.88 -0.90 15.99
C ARG A 147 -1.07 0.28 16.94
N SER A 148 0.01 0.84 17.42
CA SER A 148 0.00 2.03 18.28
C SER A 148 1.35 2.73 18.25
N ASP A 149 1.32 4.05 18.47
CA ASP A 149 2.47 4.89 18.78
C ASP A 149 2.77 4.92 20.29
N MET A 150 2.03 4.16 21.10
CA MET A 150 2.19 4.09 22.55
C MET A 150 2.72 2.72 22.99
N HIS A 151 4.01 2.65 23.28
CA HIS A 151 4.66 1.43 23.78
C HIS A 151 3.99 0.86 25.03
N CYS A 152 3.61 1.73 25.99
CA CYS A 152 2.96 1.31 27.24
C CYS A 152 1.61 0.61 27.00
N LEU A 153 0.84 1.06 26.02
CA LEU A 153 -0.44 0.45 25.65
C LEU A 153 -0.23 -0.94 25.04
N LEU A 154 0.69 -1.05 24.07
CA LEU A 154 1.03 -2.34 23.47
C LEU A 154 1.49 -3.34 24.53
N THR A 155 2.34 -2.90 25.45
CA THR A 155 2.80 -3.71 26.58
C THR A 155 1.64 -4.15 27.48
N ALA A 156 0.71 -3.26 27.80
CA ALA A 156 -0.46 -3.57 28.62
C ALA A 156 -1.39 -4.59 27.97
N ILE A 157 -1.51 -4.57 26.62
CA ILE A 157 -2.33 -5.52 25.85
C ILE A 157 -1.62 -6.87 25.72
N ILE A 158 -0.33 -6.86 25.44
CA ILE A 158 0.44 -8.08 25.19
C ILE A 158 0.69 -8.84 26.49
N SER A 159 0.93 -8.16 27.60
CA SER A 159 1.21 -8.78 28.89
C SER A 159 0.19 -9.84 29.33
N PRO A 160 -1.14 -9.62 29.24
CA PRO A 160 -2.13 -10.66 29.54
C PRO A 160 -2.12 -11.85 28.56
N LEU A 161 -1.60 -11.67 27.33
CA LEU A 161 -1.53 -12.73 26.32
C LEU A 161 -0.34 -13.66 26.55
N ILE A 162 0.66 -13.21 27.31
CA ILE A 162 1.87 -13.99 27.62
C ILE A 162 1.58 -14.89 28.83
N SER A 163 1.86 -16.16 28.65
CA SER A 163 1.79 -17.14 29.74
C SER A 163 2.81 -16.83 30.83
N PRO A 164 2.58 -17.25 32.07
CA PRO A 164 3.60 -17.26 33.14
C PRO A 164 4.89 -17.97 32.75
N TYR A 165 4.85 -18.84 31.76
CA TYR A 165 6.01 -19.55 31.21
C TYR A 165 6.70 -18.81 30.05
N GLY A 166 6.27 -17.58 29.75
CA GLY A 166 6.96 -16.66 28.85
C GLY A 166 6.54 -16.68 27.38
N GLY A 167 5.62 -17.54 26.97
CA GLY A 167 5.17 -17.63 25.57
C GLY A 167 3.68 -17.36 25.36
N LEU A 168 3.26 -17.07 24.14
CA LEU A 168 1.86 -17.06 23.76
C LEU A 168 1.31 -18.48 23.77
N GLN A 169 0.32 -18.75 24.63
CA GLN A 169 -0.31 -20.07 24.72
C GLN A 169 -1.56 -20.15 23.83
N THR A 170 -1.37 -19.99 22.53
CA THR A 170 -2.50 -20.06 21.60
C THR A 170 -2.11 -20.85 20.36
N ASN A 171 -2.63 -22.07 20.26
CA ASN A 171 -2.47 -22.91 19.08
C ASN A 171 -3.45 -22.54 17.96
N SER A 172 -4.44 -21.69 18.24
CA SER A 172 -5.46 -21.24 17.29
C SER A 172 -5.06 -19.97 16.52
N LEU A 173 -3.94 -19.33 16.89
CA LEU A 173 -3.50 -18.07 16.28
C LEU A 173 -3.09 -18.27 14.81
N GLU A 174 -3.82 -17.61 13.91
CA GLU A 174 -3.59 -17.63 12.47
C GLU A 174 -2.89 -16.38 11.97
N SER A 175 -3.10 -15.23 12.63
CA SER A 175 -2.52 -13.94 12.24
C SER A 175 -2.07 -13.15 13.45
N PHE A 176 -0.82 -12.68 13.40
CA PHE A 176 -0.25 -11.79 14.41
C PHE A 176 0.41 -10.59 13.72
N ILE A 177 -0.12 -9.41 13.97
CA ILE A 177 0.41 -8.13 13.51
C ILE A 177 0.70 -7.28 14.73
N LEU A 178 1.94 -6.82 14.84
CA LEU A 178 2.37 -5.93 15.89
C LEU A 178 3.17 -4.79 15.27
N SER A 179 2.61 -3.59 15.31
CA SER A 179 3.25 -2.38 14.80
C SER A 179 3.38 -1.36 15.92
N ASN A 180 4.58 -1.21 16.40
CA ASN A 180 4.96 -0.18 17.36
C ASN A 180 5.58 1.00 16.60
N GLN A 181 4.91 2.14 16.62
CA GLN A 181 5.38 3.36 15.97
C GLN A 181 6.17 4.28 16.92
N ASP A 182 6.27 3.90 18.20
CA ASP A 182 7.10 4.60 19.18
C ASP A 182 8.60 4.39 18.88
N HIS A 183 9.41 5.33 19.30
CA HIS A 183 10.87 5.25 19.22
C HIS A 183 11.46 4.19 20.18
N THR A 184 10.69 3.75 21.18
CA THR A 184 11.10 2.69 22.12
C THR A 184 10.71 1.33 21.58
N PRO A 185 11.67 0.48 21.15
CA PRO A 185 11.34 -0.83 20.58
C PRO A 185 10.68 -1.75 21.59
N LEU A 186 9.69 -2.50 21.15
CA LEU A 186 9.02 -3.51 21.96
C LEU A 186 9.71 -4.86 21.84
N ASP A 187 10.14 -5.43 22.97
CA ASP A 187 10.72 -6.78 22.99
C ASP A 187 9.64 -7.84 22.77
N VAL A 188 9.80 -8.62 21.72
CA VAL A 188 8.91 -9.73 21.36
C VAL A 188 9.56 -11.10 21.57
N SER A 189 10.49 -11.21 22.52
CA SER A 189 11.17 -12.46 22.87
C SER A 189 10.23 -13.59 23.29
N PHE A 190 9.00 -13.27 23.70
CA PHE A 190 7.97 -14.26 24.01
C PHE A 190 7.62 -15.17 22.81
N PHE A 191 7.89 -14.76 21.58
CA PHE A 191 7.73 -15.64 20.42
C PHE A 191 8.61 -16.89 20.50
N ALA A 192 9.78 -16.79 21.11
CA ALA A 192 10.68 -17.91 21.26
C ALA A 192 10.10 -19.09 22.06
N GLN A 193 9.14 -18.82 22.92
CA GLN A 193 8.50 -19.81 23.79
C GLN A 193 7.05 -20.12 23.39
N SER A 194 6.58 -19.55 22.29
CA SER A 194 5.21 -19.67 21.80
C SER A 194 5.04 -20.91 20.92
N ARG A 195 3.83 -21.50 20.91
CA ARG A 195 3.45 -22.54 19.96
C ARG A 195 2.52 -21.94 18.90
N LEU A 196 3.06 -21.70 17.70
CA LEU A 196 2.39 -20.95 16.63
C LEU A 196 2.15 -21.82 15.39
N SER A 197 1.75 -23.07 15.59
CA SER A 197 1.64 -24.07 14.52
C SER A 197 0.61 -23.75 13.44
N LYS A 198 -0.36 -22.85 13.71
CA LYS A 198 -1.36 -22.42 12.74
C LYS A 198 -1.10 -21.03 12.16
N LEU A 199 -0.02 -20.37 12.59
CA LEU A 199 0.28 -19.00 12.17
C LEU A 199 0.58 -18.95 10.67
N ARG A 200 -0.21 -18.13 9.97
CA ARG A 200 -0.11 -17.89 8.52
C ARG A 200 0.40 -16.50 8.19
N HIS A 201 0.11 -15.54 9.05
CA HIS A 201 0.47 -14.15 8.86
C HIS A 201 1.23 -13.63 10.08
N LEU A 202 2.47 -13.22 9.87
CA LEU A 202 3.32 -12.59 10.88
C LEU A 202 3.85 -11.26 10.36
N GLU A 203 3.49 -10.18 11.07
CA GLU A 203 4.02 -8.84 10.81
C GLU A 203 4.52 -8.23 12.11
N LEU A 204 5.80 -7.84 12.14
CA LEU A 204 6.46 -7.20 13.28
C LEU A 204 7.11 -5.90 12.82
N SER A 205 6.68 -4.77 13.36
CA SER A 205 7.22 -3.44 13.07
C SER A 205 7.54 -2.70 14.36
N GLY A 206 8.70 -2.02 14.42
CA GLY A 206 9.14 -1.29 15.62
C GLY A 206 9.41 -2.19 16.83
N CYS A 207 9.71 -3.47 16.61
CA CYS A 207 9.94 -4.48 17.62
C CYS A 207 11.40 -4.93 17.64
N THR A 208 11.82 -5.61 18.74
CA THR A 208 13.10 -6.30 18.82
C THR A 208 12.88 -7.77 19.10
N ILE A 209 13.66 -8.63 18.44
CA ILE A 209 13.70 -10.07 18.71
C ILE A 209 15.06 -10.40 19.32
N SER A 210 15.09 -10.85 20.57
CA SER A 210 16.34 -11.24 21.24
C SER A 210 16.91 -12.57 20.74
N SER A 211 16.06 -13.45 20.21
CA SER A 211 16.48 -14.75 19.67
C SER A 211 15.66 -15.17 18.46
N TRP A 212 16.36 -15.46 17.36
CA TRP A 212 15.77 -15.92 16.09
C TRP A 212 15.65 -17.46 15.98
N ASP A 213 16.30 -18.20 16.89
CA ASP A 213 16.47 -19.66 16.77
C ASP A 213 15.15 -20.43 16.82
N HIS A 214 14.19 -19.91 17.56
CA HIS A 214 12.92 -20.60 17.76
C HIS A 214 11.87 -20.25 16.70
N LEU A 215 12.00 -19.12 16.01
CA LEU A 215 11.01 -18.70 15.02
C LEU A 215 10.91 -19.73 13.87
N ALA A 216 12.03 -20.27 13.41
CA ALA A 216 12.07 -21.28 12.34
C ALA A 216 11.35 -22.59 12.71
N SER A 217 11.42 -23.01 13.98
CA SER A 217 10.78 -24.25 14.44
C SER A 217 9.31 -24.08 14.82
N GLN A 218 8.89 -22.86 15.13
CA GLN A 218 7.53 -22.57 15.59
C GLN A 218 6.57 -22.16 14.45
N THR A 219 7.11 -21.69 13.32
CA THR A 219 6.32 -21.20 12.20
C THR A 219 6.61 -22.02 10.94
N THR A 220 5.66 -22.86 10.52
CA THR A 220 5.83 -23.74 9.34
C THR A 220 4.73 -23.55 8.28
N LEU A 221 3.75 -22.70 8.56
CA LEU A 221 2.59 -22.46 7.70
C LEU A 221 2.46 -21.00 7.25
N LEU A 222 3.51 -20.17 7.42
CA LEU A 222 3.44 -18.77 7.03
C LEU A 222 3.20 -18.63 5.53
N THR A 223 2.21 -17.80 5.22
CA THR A 223 1.94 -17.28 3.88
C THR A 223 2.40 -15.84 3.74
N THR A 224 2.48 -15.11 4.86
CA THR A 224 2.95 -13.72 4.91
C THR A 224 3.94 -13.54 6.04
N LEU A 225 5.10 -12.97 5.73
CA LEU A 225 6.13 -12.61 6.69
C LEU A 225 6.60 -11.17 6.41
N LYS A 226 6.37 -10.26 7.38
CA LYS A 226 6.80 -8.88 7.29
C LYS A 226 7.58 -8.50 8.54
N LEU A 227 8.83 -8.06 8.36
CA LEU A 227 9.74 -7.74 9.46
C LEU A 227 10.38 -6.37 9.24
N PHE A 228 10.01 -5.40 10.08
CA PHE A 228 10.48 -4.01 10.05
C PHE A 228 11.11 -3.65 11.40
N PHE A 229 12.37 -4.00 11.59
CA PHE A 229 13.06 -3.78 12.86
C PHE A 229 13.76 -2.43 12.90
N PRO A 230 13.86 -1.78 14.07
CA PRO A 230 14.68 -0.59 14.28
C PRO A 230 16.17 -0.92 14.26
N ASP A 231 17.02 0.09 14.07
CA ASP A 231 18.49 -0.05 13.94
C ASP A 231 19.17 -0.72 15.13
N ILE A 232 18.54 -0.68 16.31
CA ILE A 232 19.08 -1.26 17.54
C ILE A 232 18.73 -2.75 17.72
N SER A 233 17.92 -3.32 16.82
CA SER A 233 17.57 -4.75 16.88
C SER A 233 18.74 -5.64 16.50
N PRO A 234 18.92 -6.79 17.19
CA PRO A 234 19.90 -7.76 16.74
C PRO A 234 19.52 -8.33 15.38
N VAL A 235 20.38 -8.11 14.41
CA VAL A 235 20.20 -8.62 13.04
C VAL A 235 20.36 -10.16 13.05
N PRO A 236 19.50 -10.93 12.38
CA PRO A 236 19.68 -12.37 12.27
C PRO A 236 20.98 -12.70 11.51
N THR A 237 21.52 -13.87 11.71
CA THR A 237 22.55 -14.38 10.78
C THR A 237 21.89 -14.90 9.49
N MET A 238 22.59 -14.89 8.37
CA MET A 238 22.05 -15.39 7.09
C MET A 238 21.53 -16.84 7.19
N PRO A 239 22.24 -17.80 7.81
CA PRO A 239 21.73 -19.16 8.00
C PRO A 239 20.41 -19.21 8.78
N ARG A 240 20.25 -18.36 9.79
CA ARG A 240 19.01 -18.29 10.58
C ARG A 240 17.82 -17.75 9.77
N LEU A 241 18.01 -16.64 9.06
CA LEU A 241 16.98 -16.12 8.17
C LEU A 241 16.59 -17.15 7.12
N LEU A 242 17.59 -17.78 6.49
CA LEU A 242 17.33 -18.82 5.49
C LEU A 242 16.62 -20.04 6.08
N SER A 243 16.91 -20.42 7.34
CA SER A 243 16.19 -21.49 8.03
C SER A 243 14.71 -21.18 8.24
N ILE A 244 14.38 -19.91 8.61
CA ILE A 244 12.98 -19.45 8.74
C ILE A 244 12.27 -19.54 7.39
N LEU A 245 12.90 -19.05 6.32
CA LEU A 245 12.32 -19.08 4.99
C LEU A 245 12.15 -20.51 4.47
N ALA A 246 13.13 -21.38 4.69
CA ALA A 246 13.07 -22.81 4.30
C ALA A 246 11.96 -23.58 5.04
N SER A 247 11.67 -23.22 6.28
CA SER A 247 10.58 -23.81 7.06
C SER A 247 9.19 -23.38 6.56
N ASN A 248 9.10 -22.34 5.70
CA ASN A 248 7.86 -21.78 5.22
C ASN A 248 7.76 -21.78 3.67
N PRO A 249 7.75 -22.94 3.01
CA PRO A 249 7.79 -23.05 1.54
C PRO A 249 6.53 -22.48 0.84
N HIS A 250 5.43 -22.29 1.59
CA HIS A 250 4.17 -21.73 1.09
C HIS A 250 4.09 -20.19 1.19
N LEU A 251 5.21 -19.54 1.52
CA LEU A 251 5.25 -18.08 1.65
C LEU A 251 4.85 -17.41 0.33
N GLN A 252 3.89 -16.49 0.42
CA GLN A 252 3.38 -15.69 -0.72
C GLN A 252 3.87 -14.25 -0.66
N ASN A 253 3.95 -13.68 0.54
CA ASN A 253 4.35 -12.29 0.75
C ASN A 253 5.53 -12.24 1.72
N LEU A 254 6.66 -11.67 1.27
CA LEU A 254 7.86 -11.47 2.07
C LEU A 254 8.26 -9.99 2.03
N GLU A 255 8.28 -9.35 3.21
CA GLU A 255 8.72 -7.96 3.36
C GLU A 255 9.76 -7.86 4.48
N LEU A 256 10.96 -7.39 4.14
CA LEU A 256 12.09 -7.27 5.07
C LEU A 256 12.75 -5.91 4.93
N ASN A 257 13.00 -5.22 6.05
CA ASN A 257 13.84 -4.03 6.06
C ASN A 257 15.32 -4.37 6.32
N ALA A 258 16.20 -3.36 6.24
CA ALA A 258 17.66 -3.48 6.41
C ALA A 258 18.07 -4.28 7.66
N ASN A 259 17.36 -4.06 8.76
CA ASN A 259 17.70 -4.68 10.05
C ASN A 259 17.16 -6.11 10.21
N ALA A 260 16.32 -6.54 9.28
CA ALA A 260 15.90 -7.94 9.16
C ALA A 260 16.77 -8.74 8.17
N ILE A 261 17.58 -8.05 7.33
CA ILE A 261 18.44 -8.68 6.34
C ILE A 261 19.89 -8.63 6.84
N PRO A 262 20.53 -9.79 7.08
CA PRO A 262 21.91 -9.82 7.53
C PRO A 262 22.88 -9.30 6.48
N ASP A 263 24.03 -8.81 6.94
CA ASP A 263 25.13 -8.47 6.07
C ASP A 263 25.60 -9.67 5.25
N ARG A 264 26.27 -9.37 4.14
CA ARG A 264 26.73 -10.37 3.18
C ARG A 264 27.57 -11.46 3.86
N ASP A 265 27.03 -12.67 3.91
CA ASP A 265 27.78 -13.86 4.27
C ASP A 265 28.59 -14.35 3.05
N ARG A 266 29.86 -14.65 3.26
CA ARG A 266 30.78 -15.01 2.18
C ARG A 266 30.59 -16.44 1.66
N ASP A 267 29.99 -17.33 2.46
CA ASP A 267 29.95 -18.76 2.18
C ASP A 267 28.53 -19.31 2.11
N GLY A 268 28.13 -19.80 0.93
CA GLY A 268 26.94 -20.64 0.79
C GLY A 268 26.29 -20.55 -0.60
N SER A 269 26.32 -21.68 -1.29
CA SER A 269 25.64 -21.89 -2.58
C SER A 269 24.19 -22.38 -2.43
N TYR A 270 23.67 -22.48 -1.20
CA TYR A 270 22.34 -23.03 -0.95
C TYR A 270 21.24 -22.04 -1.33
N GLN A 271 20.31 -22.48 -2.18
CA GLN A 271 19.13 -21.74 -2.57
C GLN A 271 17.88 -22.31 -1.90
N ILE A 272 16.99 -21.42 -1.48
CA ILE A 272 15.73 -21.78 -0.83
C ILE A 272 14.60 -21.61 -1.84
N PRO A 273 13.81 -22.66 -2.11
CA PRO A 273 12.68 -22.57 -3.01
C PRO A 273 11.47 -21.90 -2.35
N LEU A 274 11.15 -20.70 -2.81
CA LEU A 274 9.94 -19.94 -2.46
C LEU A 274 8.99 -19.88 -3.65
N ARG A 275 8.56 -21.04 -4.16
CA ARG A 275 7.83 -21.17 -5.44
C ARG A 275 6.43 -20.56 -5.43
N HIS A 276 5.90 -20.21 -4.27
CA HIS A 276 4.57 -19.61 -4.10
C HIS A 276 4.63 -18.10 -3.89
N LEU A 277 5.84 -17.49 -3.91
CA LEU A 277 6.02 -16.08 -3.66
C LEU A 277 5.33 -15.23 -4.74
N LYS A 278 4.46 -14.32 -4.32
CA LYS A 278 3.72 -13.37 -5.15
C LYS A 278 4.29 -11.97 -5.01
N GLU A 279 4.59 -11.58 -3.78
CA GLU A 279 5.09 -10.26 -3.46
C GLU A 279 6.39 -10.36 -2.67
N LEU A 280 7.38 -9.60 -3.11
CA LEU A 280 8.67 -9.49 -2.45
C LEU A 280 9.02 -8.01 -2.28
N TRP A 281 9.20 -7.59 -1.04
CA TRP A 281 9.71 -6.27 -0.69
C TRP A 281 10.96 -6.41 0.20
N LEU A 282 12.09 -5.90 -0.29
CA LEU A 282 13.36 -5.89 0.43
C LEU A 282 13.89 -4.46 0.46
N ASP A 283 14.22 -3.98 1.66
CA ASP A 283 14.83 -2.67 1.86
C ASP A 283 16.11 -2.80 2.68
N GLY A 284 17.24 -2.30 2.18
CA GLY A 284 18.52 -2.42 2.86
C GLY A 284 19.70 -2.01 2.01
N GLY A 285 20.91 -2.29 2.50
CA GLY A 285 22.11 -2.12 1.70
C GLY A 285 22.13 -3.02 0.46
N ALA A 286 22.68 -2.54 -0.66
CA ALA A 286 22.73 -3.33 -1.90
C ALA A 286 23.34 -4.73 -1.70
N GLY A 287 24.42 -4.82 -0.90
CA GLY A 287 25.05 -6.10 -0.56
C GLY A 287 24.14 -7.08 0.17
N GLN A 288 23.33 -6.57 1.10
CA GLN A 288 22.34 -7.33 1.88
C GLN A 288 21.22 -7.85 0.96
N VAL A 289 20.57 -6.93 0.24
CA VAL A 289 19.43 -7.25 -0.64
C VAL A 289 19.82 -8.26 -1.72
N PHE A 290 20.92 -8.01 -2.45
CA PHE A 290 21.35 -8.93 -3.51
C PHE A 290 21.98 -10.22 -2.95
N GLY A 291 22.59 -10.14 -1.75
CA GLY A 291 23.06 -11.31 -1.03
C GLY A 291 21.92 -12.28 -0.73
N LEU A 292 20.78 -11.77 -0.27
CA LEU A 292 19.58 -12.56 -0.02
C LEU A 292 18.92 -13.03 -1.33
N LEU A 293 18.70 -12.14 -2.31
CA LEU A 293 18.07 -12.49 -3.59
C LEU A 293 18.74 -13.66 -4.31
N ARG A 294 20.07 -13.74 -4.27
CA ARG A 294 20.82 -14.85 -4.89
C ARG A 294 20.58 -16.20 -4.20
N ARG A 295 20.08 -16.19 -2.97
CA ARG A 295 19.81 -17.40 -2.16
C ARG A 295 18.34 -17.82 -2.18
N LEU A 296 17.49 -17.06 -2.89
CA LEU A 296 16.07 -17.36 -3.07
C LEU A 296 15.82 -17.88 -4.48
N GLU A 297 15.22 -19.05 -4.58
CA GLU A 297 14.58 -19.52 -5.81
C GLU A 297 13.12 -19.10 -5.76
N TYR A 298 12.76 -18.03 -6.46
CA TYR A 298 11.40 -17.46 -6.48
C TYR A 298 10.79 -17.60 -7.87
N PRO A 299 9.44 -17.51 -7.99
CA PRO A 299 8.76 -17.60 -9.28
C PRO A 299 9.23 -16.52 -10.25
N GLN A 300 9.41 -16.89 -11.50
CA GLN A 300 9.74 -15.94 -12.56
C GLN A 300 8.67 -14.86 -12.74
N LYS A 301 7.42 -15.16 -12.35
CA LYS A 301 6.28 -14.27 -12.48
C LYS A 301 5.69 -13.98 -11.10
N MET A 302 6.26 -13.03 -10.41
CA MET A 302 5.69 -12.46 -9.19
C MET A 302 4.71 -11.33 -9.54
N ASP A 303 3.74 -11.10 -8.67
CA ASP A 303 2.79 -10.00 -8.83
C ASP A 303 3.50 -8.66 -8.56
N LYS A 304 4.36 -8.62 -7.53
CA LYS A 304 5.08 -7.41 -7.12
C LYS A 304 6.50 -7.71 -6.66
N LEU A 305 7.46 -6.97 -7.18
CA LEU A 305 8.84 -6.92 -6.69
C LEU A 305 9.19 -5.48 -6.33
N SER A 306 9.56 -5.24 -5.09
CA SER A 306 9.97 -3.93 -4.59
C SER A 306 11.33 -4.02 -3.91
N LEU A 307 12.28 -3.24 -4.36
CA LEU A 307 13.64 -3.19 -3.82
C LEU A 307 13.97 -1.77 -3.37
N GLY A 308 14.17 -1.58 -2.07
CA GLY A 308 14.73 -0.38 -1.48
C GLY A 308 16.23 -0.59 -1.27
N LEU A 309 17.07 0.29 -1.81
CA LEU A 309 18.51 0.18 -1.70
C LEU A 309 19.07 1.44 -1.05
N SER A 310 19.58 1.29 0.15
CA SER A 310 20.24 2.35 0.91
C SER A 310 21.76 2.27 0.74
N HIS A 311 22.46 3.41 0.92
CA HIS A 311 23.92 3.49 0.94
C HIS A 311 24.62 2.86 -0.27
N CYS A 312 24.08 3.13 -1.48
CA CYS A 312 24.64 2.57 -2.72
C CYS A 312 25.49 3.58 -3.47
N ALA A 313 26.65 3.15 -3.96
CA ALA A 313 27.37 3.89 -4.98
C ALA A 313 26.69 3.67 -6.36
N VAL A 314 26.73 4.70 -7.22
CA VAL A 314 26.15 4.63 -8.58
C VAL A 314 26.69 3.44 -9.38
N ALA A 315 27.98 3.15 -9.23
CA ALA A 315 28.61 2.01 -9.90
C ALA A 315 28.03 0.67 -9.46
N ASP A 316 27.71 0.52 -8.18
CA ASP A 316 27.11 -0.72 -7.65
C ASP A 316 25.69 -0.94 -8.19
N ILE A 317 24.93 0.14 -8.38
CA ILE A 317 23.58 0.09 -8.93
C ILE A 317 23.62 -0.45 -10.36
N SER A 318 24.41 0.16 -11.21
CA SER A 318 24.56 -0.20 -12.62
C SER A 318 25.05 -1.64 -12.80
N GLN A 319 26.07 -2.04 -12.03
CA GLN A 319 26.70 -3.36 -12.15
C GLN A 319 25.86 -4.49 -11.54
N THR A 320 25.02 -4.20 -10.57
CA THR A 320 24.27 -5.23 -9.83
C THR A 320 22.80 -5.25 -10.20
N ILE A 321 22.15 -4.07 -10.23
CA ILE A 321 20.71 -3.96 -10.54
C ILE A 321 20.44 -4.22 -12.02
N GLY A 322 21.26 -3.65 -12.90
CA GLY A 322 21.04 -3.76 -14.35
C GLY A 322 20.95 -5.21 -14.86
N PRO A 323 21.94 -6.08 -14.58
CA PRO A 323 21.86 -7.49 -14.94
C PRO A 323 20.66 -8.21 -14.33
N TYR A 324 20.38 -7.97 -13.04
CA TYR A 324 19.23 -8.55 -12.35
C TYR A 324 17.91 -8.13 -12.99
N LEU A 325 17.74 -6.86 -13.30
CA LEU A 325 16.57 -6.30 -13.98
C LEU A 325 16.36 -6.97 -15.35
N ARG A 326 17.43 -7.11 -16.13
CA ARG A 326 17.37 -7.77 -17.44
C ARG A 326 16.88 -9.21 -17.34
N ASP A 327 17.45 -9.97 -16.40
CA ASP A 327 17.09 -11.38 -16.22
C ASP A 327 15.65 -11.53 -15.72
N TYR A 328 15.23 -10.71 -14.77
CA TYR A 328 13.87 -10.68 -14.27
C TYR A 328 12.85 -10.37 -15.38
N LEU A 329 13.10 -9.32 -16.17
CA LEU A 329 12.20 -8.93 -17.26
C LEU A 329 12.14 -9.98 -18.38
N ARG A 330 13.27 -10.61 -18.71
CA ARG A 330 13.30 -11.73 -19.68
C ARG A 330 12.46 -12.92 -19.22
N CYS A 331 12.54 -13.25 -17.94
CA CYS A 331 11.82 -14.40 -17.39
C CYS A 331 10.32 -14.15 -17.25
N ARG A 332 9.91 -12.88 -17.00
CA ARG A 332 8.49 -12.54 -16.85
C ARG A 332 7.68 -12.70 -18.14
N GLY A 333 8.32 -12.62 -19.29
CA GLY A 333 7.67 -12.63 -20.61
C GLY A 333 7.11 -11.25 -21.01
N ARG A 334 6.64 -11.15 -22.24
CA ARG A 334 6.16 -9.89 -22.81
C ARG A 334 4.84 -9.46 -22.19
N PRO A 335 4.74 -8.23 -21.65
CA PRO A 335 3.47 -7.68 -21.18
C PRO A 335 2.51 -7.47 -22.37
N ARG A 336 1.20 -7.68 -22.15
CA ARG A 336 0.18 -7.59 -23.22
C ARG A 336 0.12 -6.22 -23.90
N ASN A 337 0.36 -5.15 -23.16
CA ASN A 337 0.22 -3.77 -23.64
C ASN A 337 1.59 -3.05 -23.75
N GLY A 338 2.70 -3.76 -23.58
CA GLY A 338 4.03 -3.18 -23.52
C GLY A 338 4.46 -2.76 -22.12
N LEU A 339 5.72 -2.39 -21.97
CA LEU A 339 6.31 -1.96 -20.71
C LEU A 339 6.11 -0.47 -20.50
N GLY A 340 5.74 -0.11 -19.26
CA GLY A 340 5.83 1.25 -18.75
C GLY A 340 7.07 1.39 -17.87
N LEU A 341 7.79 2.49 -18.04
CA LEU A 341 8.97 2.84 -17.27
C LEU A 341 8.77 4.20 -16.62
N VAL A 342 8.94 4.27 -15.30
CA VAL A 342 8.87 5.53 -14.54
C VAL A 342 10.16 5.75 -13.78
N LEU A 343 10.79 6.87 -14.06
CA LEU A 343 11.96 7.35 -13.34
C LEU A 343 11.60 8.62 -12.58
N SER A 344 11.94 8.68 -11.32
CA SER A 344 11.86 9.92 -10.56
C SER A 344 13.17 10.17 -9.81
N SER A 345 13.58 11.43 -9.75
CA SER A 345 14.77 11.87 -9.04
C SER A 345 14.38 12.82 -7.90
N GLY A 346 15.12 12.74 -6.81
CA GLY A 346 14.97 13.57 -5.62
C GLY A 346 16.03 13.14 -4.62
N ARG A 347 15.66 13.02 -3.35
CA ARG A 347 16.53 12.34 -2.36
C ARG A 347 16.68 10.85 -2.65
N TYR A 348 15.74 10.30 -3.43
CA TYR A 348 15.72 8.90 -3.86
C TYR A 348 15.56 8.85 -5.36
N ILE A 349 16.25 7.93 -6.00
CA ILE A 349 16.01 7.57 -7.39
C ILE A 349 15.03 6.40 -7.36
N THR A 350 13.86 6.57 -7.99
CA THR A 350 12.93 5.47 -8.16
C THR A 350 12.86 5.03 -9.61
N PHE A 351 12.99 3.74 -9.80
CA PHE A 351 12.89 3.08 -11.09
C PHE A 351 11.74 2.08 -11.02
N ASN A 352 10.68 2.37 -11.72
CA ASN A 352 9.46 1.56 -11.68
C ASN A 352 9.17 0.98 -13.06
N VAL A 353 8.86 -0.30 -13.10
CA VAL A 353 8.48 -1.02 -14.30
C VAL A 353 7.11 -1.65 -14.09
N GLY A 354 6.25 -1.55 -15.09
CA GLY A 354 4.91 -2.09 -15.03
C GLY A 354 4.31 -2.38 -16.40
N ASP A 355 3.16 -3.02 -16.42
CA ASP A 355 2.37 -3.13 -17.65
C ASP A 355 1.79 -1.75 -17.98
N ALA A 356 2.11 -1.23 -19.15
CA ALA A 356 1.48 -0.04 -19.67
C ALA A 356 0.00 -0.36 -19.90
N GLY A 357 -0.89 0.19 -19.09
CA GLY A 357 -2.33 0.14 -19.34
C GLY A 357 -2.66 0.74 -20.72
N ARG A 358 -3.88 0.56 -21.19
CA ARG A 358 -4.33 1.32 -22.37
C ARG A 358 -4.25 2.80 -22.04
N PRO A 359 -3.56 3.60 -22.86
CA PRO A 359 -3.57 5.05 -22.68
C PRO A 359 -5.02 5.52 -22.77
N ASP A 360 -5.57 6.00 -21.68
CA ASP A 360 -6.87 6.70 -21.66
C ASP A 360 -6.59 8.20 -21.53
N PRO A 361 -6.69 8.95 -22.61
CA PRO A 361 -6.40 10.37 -22.60
C PRO A 361 -7.43 11.20 -21.79
N SER A 362 -8.61 10.62 -21.49
CA SER A 362 -9.67 11.32 -20.74
C SER A 362 -9.51 11.24 -19.23
N ASN A 363 -8.54 10.48 -18.76
CA ASN A 363 -8.33 10.28 -17.34
C ASN A 363 -6.85 10.55 -17.04
N SER A 364 -6.53 11.32 -16.01
CA SER A 364 -5.19 11.41 -15.41
C SER A 364 -4.60 10.01 -15.06
N ALA A 365 -5.26 8.99 -15.50
CA ALA A 365 -5.13 7.55 -15.37
C ALA A 365 -3.99 6.88 -16.14
N PHE A 366 -3.00 7.63 -16.65
CA PHE A 366 -1.66 7.04 -16.73
C PHE A 366 -1.15 6.64 -15.33
N SER A 367 -1.90 6.99 -14.28
CA SER A 367 -1.72 6.51 -12.91
C SER A 367 -2.07 5.02 -12.71
N ARG A 368 -2.69 4.34 -13.67
CA ARG A 368 -3.05 2.90 -13.57
C ARG A 368 -2.07 1.98 -14.28
N MET A 369 -0.80 2.36 -14.35
CA MET A 369 0.24 1.40 -14.66
C MET A 369 0.24 0.35 -13.53
N SER A 370 -0.01 -0.90 -13.88
CA SER A 370 0.11 -2.01 -12.93
C SER A 370 1.59 -2.26 -12.66
N LEU A 371 2.14 -1.56 -11.67
CA LEU A 371 3.55 -1.68 -11.29
C LEU A 371 3.81 -3.06 -10.71
N PHE A 372 4.72 -3.79 -11.31
CA PHE A 372 5.17 -5.08 -10.81
C PHE A 372 6.61 -5.05 -10.30
N MET A 373 7.36 -4.00 -10.61
CA MET A 373 8.71 -3.80 -10.11
C MET A 373 8.93 -2.37 -9.69
N TRP A 374 9.46 -2.20 -8.49
CA TRP A 374 9.81 -0.91 -7.90
C TRP A 374 11.22 -1.00 -7.32
N VAL A 375 12.13 -0.17 -7.79
CA VAL A 375 13.47 -0.04 -7.24
C VAL A 375 13.66 1.39 -6.77
N THR A 376 13.90 1.56 -5.48
CA THR A 376 14.22 2.85 -4.87
C THR A 376 15.66 2.83 -4.39
N VAL A 377 16.43 3.83 -4.74
CA VAL A 377 17.83 3.97 -4.32
C VAL A 377 17.97 5.22 -3.46
N GLY A 378 18.30 5.04 -2.20
CA GLY A 378 18.69 6.10 -1.28
C GLY A 378 20.16 6.45 -1.47
N MET A 379 20.46 7.72 -1.64
CA MET A 379 21.80 8.23 -1.85
C MET A 379 22.26 9.03 -0.64
N ASP A 380 23.48 8.79 -0.17
CA ASP A 380 24.07 9.55 0.94
C ASP A 380 24.32 11.01 0.59
N ARG A 381 24.49 11.30 -0.70
CA ARG A 381 24.66 12.64 -1.25
C ARG A 381 23.80 12.81 -2.48
N ALA A 382 23.29 14.03 -2.69
CA ALA A 382 22.63 14.36 -3.95
C ALA A 382 23.60 14.07 -5.12
N LEU A 383 23.15 13.26 -6.08
CA LEU A 383 23.87 13.04 -7.31
C LEU A 383 23.97 14.33 -8.11
N SER A 384 25.09 14.52 -8.82
CA SER A 384 25.12 15.48 -9.91
C SER A 384 24.15 15.04 -11.02
N ASP A 385 23.61 16.00 -11.75
CA ASP A 385 22.70 15.70 -12.87
C ASP A 385 23.34 14.72 -13.87
N ASP A 386 24.64 14.84 -14.14
CA ASP A 386 25.38 13.94 -15.03
C ASP A 386 25.44 12.50 -14.51
N ALA A 387 25.59 12.30 -13.18
CA ALA A 387 25.62 10.97 -12.59
C ALA A 387 24.22 10.33 -12.62
N LEU A 388 23.18 11.12 -12.40
CA LEU A 388 21.79 10.70 -12.51
C LEU A 388 21.43 10.29 -13.95
N ASP A 389 21.82 11.11 -14.91
CA ASP A 389 21.61 10.86 -16.33
C ASP A 389 22.31 9.57 -16.79
N LYS A 390 23.58 9.38 -16.37
CA LYS A 390 24.32 8.15 -16.67
C LYS A 390 23.64 6.92 -16.08
N LEU A 391 23.24 6.97 -14.82
CA LEU A 391 22.53 5.86 -14.18
C LEU A 391 21.21 5.55 -14.89
N THR A 392 20.47 6.57 -15.28
CA THR A 392 19.21 6.43 -16.02
C THR A 392 19.43 5.71 -17.34
N LEU A 393 20.45 6.13 -18.11
CA LEU A 393 20.80 5.49 -19.37
C LEU A 393 21.24 4.04 -19.19
N ASP A 394 22.03 3.75 -18.17
CA ASP A 394 22.47 2.40 -17.83
C ASP A 394 21.26 1.50 -17.49
N LEU A 395 20.30 1.97 -16.69
CA LEU A 395 19.10 1.22 -16.36
C LEU A 395 18.21 0.98 -17.59
N ILE A 396 18.02 1.98 -18.43
CA ILE A 396 17.29 1.84 -19.70
C ILE A 396 17.99 0.83 -20.61
N ALA A 397 19.31 0.81 -20.65
CA ALA A 397 20.09 -0.14 -21.47
C ALA A 397 19.85 -1.61 -21.06
N HIS A 398 19.45 -1.86 -19.84
CA HIS A 398 19.13 -3.18 -19.31
C HIS A 398 17.66 -3.57 -19.48
N THR A 399 16.79 -2.66 -19.92
CA THR A 399 15.39 -2.97 -20.23
C THR A 399 15.22 -3.38 -21.71
N PRO A 400 14.21 -4.19 -22.05
CA PRO A 400 13.91 -4.49 -23.47
C PRO A 400 13.32 -3.24 -24.13
N ARG A 401 14.18 -2.45 -24.78
CA ARG A 401 13.89 -1.11 -25.34
C ARG A 401 12.73 -1.12 -26.31
N GLU A 402 12.58 -2.18 -27.10
CA GLU A 402 11.51 -2.35 -28.09
C GLU A 402 10.14 -2.59 -27.46
N GLU A 403 10.10 -2.96 -26.19
CA GLU A 403 8.86 -3.21 -25.47
C GLU A 403 8.36 -1.99 -24.68
N ILE A 404 9.20 -0.94 -24.55
CA ILE A 404 8.83 0.28 -23.82
C ILE A 404 7.88 1.10 -24.68
N VAL A 405 6.65 1.22 -24.21
CA VAL A 405 5.59 2.03 -24.86
C VAL A 405 5.19 3.25 -24.04
N TYR A 406 5.51 3.28 -22.75
CA TYR A 406 5.29 4.41 -21.86
C TYR A 406 6.57 4.73 -21.09
N PHE A 407 6.95 6.00 -21.08
CA PHE A 407 8.09 6.50 -20.32
C PHE A 407 7.74 7.76 -19.57
N ARG A 408 8.01 7.76 -18.27
CA ARG A 408 7.93 8.93 -17.42
C ARG A 408 9.30 9.24 -16.83
N THR A 409 9.71 10.49 -16.92
CA THR A 409 10.96 10.97 -16.31
C THR A 409 10.75 12.23 -15.51
N CYS A 410 11.52 12.36 -14.44
CA CYS A 410 11.60 13.54 -13.61
C CYS A 410 13.07 13.99 -13.56
N GLY A 411 13.37 15.13 -14.14
CA GLY A 411 14.69 15.80 -14.02
C GLY A 411 15.80 15.32 -14.96
N SER A 412 15.80 14.05 -15.42
CA SER A 412 16.84 13.54 -16.32
C SER A 412 16.62 14.04 -17.75
N LEU A 413 17.59 14.77 -18.28
CA LEU A 413 17.55 15.33 -19.64
C LEU A 413 18.23 14.44 -20.67
N GLU A 414 19.29 13.72 -20.29
CA GLU A 414 20.03 12.84 -21.20
C GLU A 414 19.17 11.66 -21.67
N ALA A 415 18.33 11.12 -20.77
CA ALA A 415 17.37 10.06 -21.12
C ALA A 415 16.36 10.48 -22.20
N VAL A 416 16.12 11.78 -22.36
CA VAL A 416 15.16 12.33 -23.34
C VAL A 416 15.86 12.76 -24.64
N LYS A 417 17.18 12.86 -24.68
CA LYS A 417 17.91 13.40 -25.85
C LYS A 417 17.85 12.51 -27.09
N ASP A 418 17.67 11.22 -26.96
CA ASP A 418 17.68 10.28 -28.09
C ASP A 418 16.67 9.14 -27.91
N LEU A 419 15.42 9.52 -27.63
CA LEU A 419 14.34 8.57 -27.34
C LEU A 419 14.05 7.62 -28.51
N ASP A 420 14.25 8.07 -29.74
CA ASP A 420 14.04 7.23 -30.94
C ASP A 420 15.01 6.04 -30.96
N ALA A 421 16.29 6.27 -30.65
CA ALA A 421 17.26 5.19 -30.57
C ALA A 421 17.10 4.32 -29.30
N GLN A 422 16.60 4.90 -28.22
CA GLN A 422 16.47 4.21 -26.93
C GLN A 422 15.14 3.47 -26.78
N MET A 423 14.04 4.01 -27.32
CA MET A 423 12.67 3.52 -27.15
C MET A 423 11.87 3.70 -28.45
N PRO A 424 12.17 2.93 -29.51
CA PRO A 424 11.60 3.18 -30.84
C PRO A 424 10.06 3.01 -30.91
N ASN A 425 9.49 2.25 -30.01
CA ASN A 425 8.05 1.98 -29.93
C ASN A 425 7.31 2.81 -28.88
N LEU A 426 7.96 3.85 -28.33
CA LEU A 426 7.36 4.72 -27.32
C LEU A 426 6.11 5.43 -27.88
N LYS A 427 4.97 5.21 -27.22
CA LYS A 427 3.67 5.82 -27.56
C LYS A 427 3.32 6.98 -26.67
N ALA A 428 3.74 6.94 -25.40
CA ALA A 428 3.42 7.98 -24.44
C ALA A 428 4.65 8.42 -23.65
N LEU A 429 4.85 9.72 -23.56
CA LEU A 429 5.93 10.38 -22.81
C LEU A 429 5.34 11.30 -21.76
N ASP A 430 5.75 11.11 -20.49
CA ASP A 430 5.33 11.94 -19.36
C ASP A 430 6.56 12.65 -18.76
N LEU A 431 6.59 13.96 -18.89
CA LEU A 431 7.67 14.83 -18.44
C LEU A 431 7.25 15.55 -17.16
N PHE A 432 7.94 15.27 -16.06
CA PHE A 432 7.66 15.91 -14.77
C PHE A 432 8.81 16.84 -14.36
N ARG A 433 8.49 18.14 -14.14
CA ARG A 433 9.47 19.18 -13.74
C ARG A 433 10.68 19.31 -14.65
N VAL A 434 10.51 19.06 -15.94
CA VAL A 434 11.61 19.13 -16.92
C VAL A 434 11.58 20.48 -17.62
N PRO A 435 12.74 21.16 -17.84
CA PRO A 435 12.80 22.39 -18.63
C PRO A 435 12.44 22.14 -20.09
N LEU A 436 11.40 22.77 -20.60
CA LEU A 436 10.92 22.54 -21.99
C LEU A 436 11.98 22.91 -23.04
N SER A 437 12.77 23.96 -22.79
CA SER A 437 13.86 24.38 -23.69
C SER A 437 14.99 23.37 -23.81
N ALA A 438 15.17 22.54 -22.80
CA ALA A 438 16.19 21.50 -22.82
C ALA A 438 15.71 20.22 -23.53
N VAL A 439 14.42 19.91 -23.39
CA VAL A 439 13.78 18.75 -24.07
C VAL A 439 13.50 19.05 -25.53
N PHE A 440 12.95 20.24 -25.81
CA PHE A 440 12.59 20.70 -27.16
C PHE A 440 13.54 21.85 -27.56
N PRO A 441 14.78 21.56 -27.95
CA PRO A 441 15.70 22.62 -28.34
C PRO A 441 15.16 23.35 -29.57
N THR A 442 15.24 24.68 -29.53
CA THR A 442 14.92 25.52 -30.69
C THR A 442 15.80 25.08 -31.86
N LEU A 443 15.17 24.92 -33.03
CA LEU A 443 15.85 24.55 -34.28
C LEU A 443 17.14 25.32 -34.42
N SER A 444 18.29 24.65 -34.33
CA SER A 444 19.51 25.17 -34.92
C SER A 444 19.25 25.28 -36.43
N GLN A 445 19.80 26.28 -37.12
CA GLN A 445 19.60 26.59 -38.54
C GLN A 445 19.73 25.38 -39.49
N ASP A 446 20.22 24.26 -39.01
CA ASP A 446 20.36 22.96 -39.71
C ASP A 446 19.20 21.99 -39.51
N GLY A 447 17.98 22.40 -39.58
CA GLY A 447 16.70 21.68 -39.56
C GLY A 447 16.62 20.14 -39.38
N SER A 448 17.73 19.43 -39.59
CA SER A 448 17.78 17.98 -39.67
C SER A 448 17.94 17.24 -38.32
N ARG A 449 18.44 17.89 -37.27
CA ARG A 449 18.77 17.19 -36.00
C ARG A 449 17.62 17.04 -35.01
N VAL A 450 16.59 17.89 -35.07
CA VAL A 450 15.48 17.85 -34.11
C VAL A 450 14.56 16.65 -34.34
N HIS A 451 14.45 16.15 -35.56
CA HIS A 451 13.50 15.12 -35.96
C HIS A 451 13.86 13.70 -35.52
N LYS A 452 15.17 13.45 -35.27
CA LYS A 452 15.67 12.13 -34.91
C LYS A 452 15.57 11.81 -33.41
N ARG A 453 15.07 12.75 -32.58
CA ARG A 453 15.06 12.58 -31.12
C ARG A 453 13.84 11.89 -30.54
N PHE A 454 12.72 12.03 -31.22
CA PHE A 454 11.46 11.46 -30.74
C PHE A 454 10.92 10.45 -31.74
N PRO A 455 10.54 9.26 -31.27
CA PRO A 455 10.06 8.21 -32.16
C PRO A 455 8.76 8.65 -32.87
N PRO A 456 8.57 8.24 -34.13
CA PRO A 456 7.35 8.53 -34.89
C PRO A 456 6.10 7.93 -34.22
N SER A 457 6.29 6.83 -33.47
CA SER A 457 5.25 6.14 -32.72
C SER A 457 4.68 6.93 -31.55
N LEU A 458 5.30 8.06 -31.15
CA LEU A 458 4.84 8.89 -30.01
C LEU A 458 3.48 9.54 -30.34
N GLN A 459 2.46 9.17 -29.57
CA GLN A 459 1.07 9.60 -29.74
C GLN A 459 0.62 10.55 -28.63
N HIS A 460 1.12 10.33 -27.41
CA HIS A 460 0.66 11.04 -26.22
C HIS A 460 1.84 11.74 -25.54
N LEU A 461 1.66 13.03 -25.22
CA LEU A 461 2.64 13.82 -24.46
C LEU A 461 1.96 14.41 -23.24
N LEU A 462 2.53 14.13 -22.06
CA LEU A 462 2.12 14.70 -20.80
C LEU A 462 3.24 15.58 -20.27
N ILE A 463 2.91 16.77 -19.85
CA ILE A 463 3.87 17.74 -19.28
C ILE A 463 3.32 18.18 -17.94
N ARG A 464 3.97 17.75 -16.86
CA ARG A 464 3.53 18.04 -15.51
C ARG A 464 4.49 18.99 -14.81
N ARG A 465 3.93 20.07 -14.25
CA ARG A 465 4.70 21.12 -13.57
C ARG A 465 5.87 21.60 -14.42
N PRO A 466 5.62 22.08 -15.65
CA PRO A 466 6.69 22.48 -16.56
C PRO A 466 7.56 23.56 -15.92
N ASN A 467 8.87 23.40 -16.04
CA ASN A 467 9.81 24.47 -15.70
C ASN A 467 9.97 25.38 -16.93
N LEU A 468 9.29 26.52 -16.91
CA LEU A 468 9.30 27.48 -18.02
C LEU A 468 10.47 28.45 -17.84
N THR A 469 11.37 28.45 -18.81
CA THR A 469 12.41 29.47 -18.96
C THR A 469 11.86 30.69 -19.69
N THR A 470 12.69 31.73 -19.86
CA THR A 470 12.34 32.98 -20.54
C THR A 470 11.74 32.82 -21.95
N ASN A 471 12.03 31.72 -22.64
CA ASN A 471 11.46 31.41 -23.97
C ASN A 471 10.10 30.68 -23.91
N GLY A 472 9.63 30.37 -22.71
CA GLY A 472 8.29 29.84 -22.46
C GLY A 472 7.94 28.61 -23.30
N TRP A 473 6.83 28.70 -24.01
CA TRP A 473 6.21 27.61 -24.76
C TRP A 473 6.71 27.45 -26.20
N ASN A 474 7.51 28.41 -26.73
CA ASN A 474 7.93 28.39 -28.13
C ASN A 474 8.65 27.09 -28.56
N PRO A 475 9.56 26.51 -27.78
CA PRO A 475 10.21 25.26 -28.16
C PRO A 475 9.23 24.10 -28.36
N LEU A 476 8.25 23.98 -27.47
CA LEU A 476 7.20 22.96 -27.57
C LEU A 476 6.31 23.19 -28.81
N ILE A 477 5.87 24.41 -29.03
CA ILE A 477 5.02 24.76 -30.20
C ILE A 477 5.77 24.44 -31.50
N THR A 478 7.02 24.80 -31.62
CA THR A 478 7.85 24.50 -32.79
C THR A 478 7.95 23.00 -33.03
N PHE A 479 8.19 22.22 -31.98
CA PHE A 479 8.21 20.76 -32.05
C PHE A 479 6.86 20.20 -32.52
N LEU A 480 5.74 20.62 -31.93
CA LEU A 480 4.39 20.16 -32.28
C LEU A 480 4.03 20.50 -33.73
N SER A 481 4.32 21.73 -34.15
CA SER A 481 4.05 22.18 -35.53
C SER A 481 4.82 21.37 -36.55
N HIS A 482 6.08 21.05 -36.24
CA HIS A 482 6.90 20.21 -37.10
C HIS A 482 6.37 18.77 -37.20
N ARG A 483 5.98 18.17 -36.06
CA ARG A 483 5.40 16.82 -36.07
C ARG A 483 4.11 16.78 -36.89
N SER A 484 3.25 17.78 -36.72
CA SER A 484 2.01 17.89 -37.50
C SER A 484 2.29 18.01 -39.01
N SER A 485 3.24 18.85 -39.42
CA SER A 485 3.61 19.01 -40.84
C SER A 485 4.27 17.76 -41.44
N SER A 486 4.91 16.91 -40.60
CA SER A 486 5.52 15.65 -41.02
C SER A 486 4.57 14.45 -41.01
N GLY A 487 3.28 14.65 -40.73
CA GLY A 487 2.28 13.59 -40.67
C GLY A 487 2.34 12.73 -39.38
N ASN A 488 3.13 13.13 -38.38
CA ASN A 488 3.30 12.45 -37.09
C ASN A 488 2.65 13.27 -35.95
N GLN A 489 1.48 13.84 -36.20
CA GLN A 489 0.71 14.62 -35.22
C GLN A 489 0.46 13.83 -33.94
N LEU A 490 0.54 14.49 -32.77
CA LEU A 490 0.17 13.86 -31.52
C LEU A 490 -1.35 13.69 -31.41
N ASP A 491 -1.77 12.53 -30.91
CA ASP A 491 -3.18 12.26 -30.59
C ASP A 491 -3.64 13.09 -29.39
N SER A 492 -2.78 13.23 -28.37
CA SER A 492 -3.11 14.05 -27.21
C SER A 492 -1.90 14.77 -26.59
N LEU A 493 -2.17 15.95 -26.04
CA LEU A 493 -1.27 16.71 -25.16
C LEU A 493 -2.03 17.07 -23.88
N LEU A 494 -1.49 16.65 -22.73
CA LEU A 494 -1.97 17.03 -21.41
C LEU A 494 -0.91 17.90 -20.73
N ILE A 495 -1.32 19.07 -20.22
CA ILE A 495 -0.48 19.94 -19.41
C ILE A 495 -1.11 20.06 -18.03
N SER A 496 -0.35 19.75 -16.97
CA SER A 496 -0.82 19.74 -15.58
C SER A 496 0.15 20.53 -14.67
N GLY A 497 -0.41 21.23 -13.69
CA GLY A 497 0.33 22.02 -12.70
C GLY A 497 0.37 23.51 -13.01
N PRO A 498 0.99 24.32 -12.13
CA PRO A 498 1.00 25.78 -12.27
C PRO A 498 1.75 26.20 -13.54
N CYS A 499 1.01 26.44 -14.59
CA CYS A 499 1.55 26.91 -15.86
C CYS A 499 0.71 28.09 -16.37
N HIS A 500 1.38 29.14 -16.84
CA HIS A 500 0.70 30.26 -17.48
C HIS A 500 0.77 30.09 -19.00
N MET A 501 -0.35 29.73 -19.57
CA MET A 501 -0.51 29.65 -21.02
C MET A 501 -1.51 30.70 -21.47
N CYS A 502 -1.05 31.71 -22.24
CA CYS A 502 -1.95 32.70 -22.76
C CYS A 502 -2.81 32.12 -23.91
N SER A 503 -3.99 32.71 -24.14
CA SER A 503 -4.95 32.26 -25.17
C SER A 503 -4.34 32.06 -26.54
N ARG A 504 -3.38 32.92 -26.93
CA ARG A 504 -2.65 32.79 -28.20
C ARG A 504 -1.79 31.54 -28.30
N VAL A 505 -1.14 31.16 -27.21
CA VAL A 505 -0.34 29.93 -27.13
C VAL A 505 -1.26 28.70 -27.12
N THR A 506 -2.34 28.76 -26.34
CA THR A 506 -3.38 27.71 -26.31
C THR A 506 -3.93 27.42 -27.69
N GLN A 507 -4.32 28.48 -28.43
CA GLN A 507 -4.84 28.32 -29.79
C GLN A 507 -3.82 27.67 -30.72
N ARG A 508 -2.55 28.11 -30.69
CA ARG A 508 -1.50 27.52 -31.52
C ARG A 508 -1.23 26.04 -31.21
N VAL A 509 -1.43 25.63 -29.98
CA VAL A 509 -1.33 24.21 -29.59
C VAL A 509 -2.53 23.42 -30.09
N MET A 510 -3.75 23.98 -29.94
CA MET A 510 -4.98 23.35 -30.45
C MET A 510 -4.97 23.14 -31.97
N ASP A 511 -4.30 24.02 -32.71
CA ASP A 511 -4.20 23.91 -34.17
C ASP A 511 -3.32 22.74 -34.64
N VAL A 512 -2.44 22.18 -33.75
CA VAL A 512 -1.43 21.20 -34.12
C VAL A 512 -1.51 19.88 -33.36
N VAL A 513 -2.44 19.74 -32.42
CA VAL A 513 -2.67 18.50 -31.63
C VAL A 513 -4.14 18.10 -31.79
N GLN A 514 -4.45 16.79 -31.87
CA GLN A 514 -5.84 16.35 -32.04
C GLN A 514 -6.68 16.62 -30.78
N LYS A 515 -6.11 16.32 -29.59
CA LYS A 515 -6.76 16.54 -28.31
C LYS A 515 -5.81 17.27 -27.37
N PHE A 516 -6.25 18.43 -26.88
CA PHE A 516 -5.50 19.23 -25.93
C PHE A 516 -6.29 19.40 -24.62
N GLU A 517 -5.67 19.10 -23.49
CA GLU A 517 -6.25 19.23 -22.16
C GLU A 517 -5.28 19.98 -21.24
N ILE A 518 -5.85 20.86 -20.41
CA ILE A 518 -5.16 21.52 -19.32
C ILE A 518 -5.85 21.06 -18.03
N ASP A 519 -5.10 20.49 -17.10
CA ASP A 519 -5.63 20.06 -15.82
C ASP A 519 -5.86 21.29 -14.90
N ASP A 520 -7.03 21.35 -14.23
CA ASP A 520 -7.52 22.52 -13.46
C ASP A 520 -6.66 22.91 -12.26
N GLU A 521 -5.60 22.19 -11.94
CA GLU A 521 -4.54 22.67 -11.03
C GLU A 521 -3.74 23.87 -11.60
N CYS A 522 -3.96 24.23 -12.88
CA CYS A 522 -3.51 25.48 -13.47
C CYS A 522 -4.40 26.63 -12.99
N LEU A 523 -4.21 27.06 -11.76
CA LEU A 523 -4.97 28.17 -11.18
C LEU A 523 -4.72 29.47 -11.95
N GLU A 524 -5.82 30.10 -12.34
CA GLU A 524 -5.92 31.44 -12.97
C GLU A 524 -5.25 32.57 -12.14
N SER A 525 -4.66 32.31 -10.98
CA SER A 525 -4.46 33.33 -9.96
C SER A 525 -3.10 34.03 -9.96
N TRP A 526 -2.14 33.70 -10.82
CA TRP A 526 -0.89 34.47 -10.80
C TRP A 526 -0.21 34.54 -12.18
N CYS A 527 -0.59 35.54 -12.98
CA CYS A 527 0.23 35.96 -14.12
C CYS A 527 1.20 37.06 -13.66
N PRO A 528 2.52 36.80 -13.52
CA PRO A 528 3.47 37.83 -13.13
C PRO A 528 3.66 38.92 -14.20
N PHE A 529 3.08 38.70 -15.36
CA PHE A 529 3.18 39.63 -16.51
C PHE A 529 1.84 40.30 -16.80
N GLY A 530 1.09 40.75 -15.82
CA GLY A 530 -0.08 41.65 -15.84
C GLY A 530 -0.83 42.02 -17.13
N ASN A 531 -0.42 41.57 -18.31
CA ASN A 531 -0.88 41.97 -19.62
C ASN A 531 -1.29 40.83 -20.57
N CYS A 532 -1.49 39.61 -20.09
CA CYS A 532 -1.95 38.51 -20.96
C CYS A 532 -3.47 38.47 -21.20
N LEU A 533 -4.23 39.41 -20.63
CA LEU A 533 -5.69 39.53 -20.80
C LEU A 533 -6.07 40.65 -21.76
N ARG A 534 -5.25 40.98 -22.74
CA ARG A 534 -5.69 41.85 -23.86
C ARG A 534 -5.28 41.30 -25.22
#